data_bb10f385792a8e8a7f9c264b0041a2f5
#
_entry.id   bb10f385792a8e8a7f9c264b0041a2f5
#
_cell.length_a   1.000
_cell.length_b   1.000
_cell.length_c   1.000
_cell.angle_alpha   90.00
_cell.angle_beta   90.00
_cell.angle_gamma   90.00
#
_symmetry.space_group_name_H-M   'P 1'
#
loop_
_entity.id
_entity.type
_entity.pdbx_description
1 polymer ?
#
loop_
_entity_poly.entity_id
_entity_poly.type
_entity_poly.pdbx_seq_one_letter_code
_entity_poly.pdbx_strand_id
1 'polypeptide(L)'
;MNTKSFFMVAIGAFVLASCNLNQVDQTGLLTASVRDALNSPATLSIADEIESVEYIPLEMTNDDASLIDGVVDFAITSKYIYVLVGKEARIVLFDRQGHFLRTFLRQGQGPDDFNGMIGFIQADEADNRFYVIGNKVGIYTLEGTFVEDLPVNSPIIYAHHLGNKRIGAIAMPLMRFRTVVWYWGISR
;
A
#
# COMPACT_ATOMS: atom_id res chain seq x y z
N MET A 1 49.83 51.55 -2.09
CA MET A 1 48.57 50.85 -2.36
C MET A 1 48.60 49.60 -1.50
N ASN A 2 47.79 49.54 -0.44
CA ASN A 2 47.98 48.59 0.66
C ASN A 2 47.41 47.20 0.31
N THR A 3 48.30 46.24 0.22
CA THR A 3 48.03 44.80 -0.02
C THR A 3 47.07 44.16 0.99
N LYS A 4 46.87 44.80 2.13
CA LYS A 4 45.93 44.32 3.18
C LYS A 4 44.46 44.61 2.87
N SER A 5 44.15 45.57 2.00
CA SER A 5 42.78 45.89 1.62
C SER A 5 42.22 44.97 0.56
N PHE A 6 43.09 44.31 -0.25
CA PHE A 6 42.67 43.40 -1.28
C PHE A 6 42.30 42.00 -0.77
N PHE A 7 42.89 41.62 0.37
CA PHE A 7 42.58 40.31 0.99
C PHE A 7 41.25 40.32 1.73
N MET A 8 40.79 41.49 2.20
CA MET A 8 39.49 41.56 2.91
C MET A 8 38.29 41.55 1.97
N VAL A 9 38.45 42.00 0.73
CA VAL A 9 37.37 41.96 -0.30
C VAL A 9 37.22 40.56 -0.91
N ALA A 10 38.29 39.78 -0.97
CA ALA A 10 38.25 38.41 -1.51
C ALA A 10 37.58 37.44 -0.53
N ILE A 11 37.64 37.65 0.80
CA ILE A 11 36.97 36.79 1.78
C ILE A 11 35.47 37.09 1.86
N GLY A 12 35.03 38.33 1.59
CA GLY A 12 33.61 38.71 1.56
C GLY A 12 32.83 38.14 0.38
N ALA A 13 33.49 37.82 -0.72
CA ALA A 13 32.84 37.28 -1.92
C ALA A 13 32.61 35.75 -1.88
N PHE A 14 33.29 35.04 -0.97
CA PHE A 14 33.15 33.57 -0.84
C PHE A 14 32.01 33.14 0.09
N VAL A 15 31.43 34.06 0.85
CA VAL A 15 30.34 33.72 1.82
C VAL A 15 28.95 33.81 1.19
N LEU A 16 28.81 34.34 -0.04
CA LEU A 16 27.50 34.46 -0.71
C LEU A 16 27.19 33.36 -1.74
N ALA A 17 28.07 32.38 -1.92
CA ALA A 17 27.85 31.26 -2.85
C ALA A 17 27.31 29.98 -2.16
N SER A 18 26.87 30.07 -0.91
CA SER A 18 26.47 28.91 -0.11
C SER A 18 24.97 28.90 0.24
N CYS A 19 24.11 29.25 -0.72
CA CYS A 19 22.67 29.08 -0.53
C CYS A 19 22.06 28.42 -1.78
N ASN A 20 22.46 27.19 -2.05
CA ASN A 20 21.67 26.25 -2.82
C ASN A 20 21.93 24.84 -2.28
N LEU A 21 21.66 24.68 -0.98
CA LEU A 21 21.53 23.38 -0.39
C LEU A 21 20.10 22.95 -0.65
N ASN A 22 19.93 22.02 -1.61
CA ASN A 22 18.86 21.06 -1.50
C ASN A 22 18.98 20.49 -0.09
N GLN A 23 18.11 20.88 0.81
CA GLN A 23 18.01 20.28 2.13
C GLN A 23 17.56 18.84 1.92
N VAL A 24 18.50 17.94 1.76
CA VAL A 24 18.27 16.53 2.06
C VAL A 24 18.08 16.51 3.57
N ASP A 25 16.84 16.37 3.98
CA ASP A 25 16.50 16.16 5.39
C ASP A 25 17.35 14.98 5.88
N GLN A 26 18.05 15.18 7.01
CA GLN A 26 18.96 14.18 7.60
C GLN A 26 18.24 12.89 8.00
N THR A 27 16.92 12.84 7.88
CA THR A 27 16.09 11.64 8.13
C THR A 27 16.09 10.65 6.97
N GLY A 28 16.66 11.00 5.81
CA GLY A 28 16.60 10.16 4.60
C GLY A 28 15.19 10.02 4.00
N LEU A 29 14.23 10.78 4.47
CA LEU A 29 12.88 10.81 3.93
C LEU A 29 12.84 11.69 2.67
N LEU A 30 12.22 11.17 1.62
CA LEU A 30 11.89 11.97 0.45
C LEU A 30 10.80 12.97 0.87
N THR A 31 11.13 14.26 0.82
CA THR A 31 10.16 15.32 1.08
C THR A 31 9.72 15.94 -0.24
N ALA A 32 8.41 16.05 -0.44
CA ALA A 32 7.83 16.76 -1.57
C ALA A 32 7.21 18.08 -1.08
N SER A 33 7.59 19.19 -1.71
CA SER A 33 6.98 20.48 -1.41
C SER A 33 5.69 20.62 -2.22
N VAL A 34 4.55 20.49 -1.54
CA VAL A 34 3.24 20.70 -2.16
C VAL A 34 3.10 22.14 -2.69
N ARG A 35 3.69 23.12 -2.02
CA ARG A 35 3.66 24.54 -2.45
C ARG A 35 4.39 24.71 -3.79
N ASP A 36 5.56 24.10 -3.95
CA ASP A 36 6.34 24.23 -5.16
C ASP A 36 5.65 23.49 -6.32
N ALA A 37 5.05 22.34 -6.06
CA ALA A 37 4.24 21.62 -7.04
C ALA A 37 3.02 22.42 -7.52
N LEU A 38 2.35 23.13 -6.62
CA LEU A 38 1.21 24.00 -6.97
C LEU A 38 1.64 25.23 -7.78
N ASN A 39 2.84 25.78 -7.52
CA ASN A 39 3.36 26.95 -8.23
C ASN A 39 3.97 26.59 -9.60
N SER A 40 4.30 25.34 -9.82
CA SER A 40 4.88 24.84 -11.08
C SER A 40 4.17 23.55 -11.49
N PRO A 41 2.87 23.60 -11.88
CA PRO A 41 2.16 22.42 -12.28
C PRO A 41 2.80 21.82 -13.54
N ALA A 42 3.27 20.59 -13.41
CA ALA A 42 3.74 19.80 -14.55
C ALA A 42 2.55 18.99 -15.10
N THR A 43 2.41 18.96 -16.41
CA THR A 43 1.53 17.98 -17.05
C THR A 43 2.26 16.65 -17.08
N LEU A 44 1.83 15.71 -16.25
CA LEU A 44 2.34 14.34 -16.31
C LEU A 44 1.52 13.56 -17.33
N SER A 45 2.19 12.99 -18.32
CA SER A 45 1.59 12.02 -19.24
C SER A 45 1.85 10.62 -18.65
N ILE A 46 0.81 9.96 -18.17
CA ILE A 46 0.90 8.58 -17.70
C ILE A 46 1.37 7.67 -18.85
N ALA A 47 1.05 8.03 -20.10
CA ALA A 47 1.45 7.24 -21.26
C ALA A 47 2.97 7.11 -21.42
N ASP A 48 3.75 8.09 -20.92
CA ASP A 48 5.21 8.06 -21.00
C ASP A 48 5.84 7.11 -19.96
N GLU A 49 5.06 6.73 -18.91
CA GLU A 49 5.48 5.83 -17.85
C GLU A 49 4.93 4.41 -18.03
N ILE A 50 4.01 4.19 -18.99
CA ILE A 50 3.40 2.89 -19.25
C ILE A 50 4.16 2.22 -20.41
N GLU A 51 4.88 1.15 -20.08
CA GLU A 51 5.57 0.33 -21.07
C GLU A 51 4.62 -0.54 -21.89
N SER A 52 3.63 -1.14 -21.21
CA SER A 52 2.63 -2.01 -21.86
C SER A 52 1.33 -2.06 -21.06
N VAL A 53 0.22 -2.37 -21.74
CA VAL A 53 -1.08 -2.64 -21.14
C VAL A 53 -1.52 -4.03 -21.53
N GLU A 54 -1.82 -4.85 -20.54
CA GLU A 54 -2.34 -6.20 -20.73
C GLU A 54 -3.78 -6.28 -20.22
N TYR A 55 -4.67 -6.91 -21.00
CA TYR A 55 -6.04 -7.21 -20.63
C TYR A 55 -6.18 -8.69 -20.33
N ILE A 56 -6.47 -9.04 -19.09
CA ILE A 56 -6.68 -10.42 -18.65
C ILE A 56 -8.18 -10.62 -18.41
N PRO A 57 -8.89 -11.34 -19.29
CA PRO A 57 -10.28 -11.68 -19.05
C PRO A 57 -10.36 -12.70 -17.91
N LEU A 58 -11.19 -12.42 -16.90
CA LEU A 58 -11.41 -13.36 -15.81
C LEU A 58 -12.54 -14.33 -16.18
N GLU A 59 -12.27 -15.62 -15.97
CA GLU A 59 -13.22 -16.69 -16.25
C GLU A 59 -14.45 -16.62 -15.35
N MET A 60 -15.62 -16.76 -15.96
CA MET A 60 -16.89 -16.91 -15.25
C MET A 60 -17.37 -18.35 -15.41
N THR A 61 -17.43 -19.09 -14.32
CA THR A 61 -17.93 -20.46 -14.25
C THR A 61 -19.47 -20.49 -14.26
N ASN A 62 -20.06 -21.65 -14.56
CA ASN A 62 -21.53 -21.80 -14.58
C ASN A 62 -22.18 -21.77 -13.18
N ASP A 63 -21.38 -21.95 -12.13
CA ASP A 63 -21.77 -21.69 -10.75
C ASP A 63 -21.37 -20.26 -10.38
N ASP A 64 -22.05 -19.65 -9.44
CA ASP A 64 -21.76 -18.27 -9.02
C ASP A 64 -20.42 -18.11 -8.29
N ALA A 65 -19.60 -19.16 -8.23
CA ALA A 65 -18.36 -19.18 -7.46
C ALA A 65 -17.32 -18.18 -7.99
N SER A 66 -17.25 -17.97 -9.30
CA SER A 66 -16.34 -17.01 -9.94
C SER A 66 -17.01 -15.66 -10.23
N LEU A 67 -18.31 -15.49 -9.92
CA LEU A 67 -19.05 -14.26 -10.22
C LEU A 67 -18.44 -13.06 -9.47
N ILE A 68 -18.11 -12.02 -10.21
CA ILE A 68 -17.65 -10.74 -9.68
C ILE A 68 -18.79 -9.74 -9.83
N ASP A 69 -19.53 -9.48 -8.77
CA ASP A 69 -20.67 -8.56 -8.72
C ASP A 69 -20.30 -7.13 -8.26
N GLY A 70 -19.04 -6.94 -7.92
CA GLY A 70 -18.45 -5.66 -7.55
C GLY A 70 -17.07 -5.85 -6.95
N VAL A 71 -16.07 -5.18 -7.50
CA VAL A 71 -14.71 -5.21 -6.99
C VAL A 71 -14.57 -4.18 -5.88
N VAL A 72 -14.21 -4.61 -4.67
CA VAL A 72 -13.86 -3.75 -3.54
C VAL A 72 -12.38 -3.47 -3.53
N ASP A 73 -11.58 -4.54 -3.71
CA ASP A 73 -10.14 -4.46 -3.74
C ASP A 73 -9.55 -5.65 -4.52
N PHE A 74 -8.29 -5.57 -4.88
CA PHE A 74 -7.61 -6.67 -5.54
C PHE A 74 -6.12 -6.70 -5.17
N ALA A 75 -5.53 -7.88 -5.27
CA ALA A 75 -4.09 -8.08 -5.14
C ALA A 75 -3.57 -8.96 -6.27
N ILE A 76 -2.42 -8.61 -6.82
CA ILE A 76 -1.80 -9.33 -7.93
C ILE A 76 -0.41 -9.78 -7.50
N THR A 77 -0.10 -11.03 -7.78
CA THR A 77 1.21 -11.65 -7.56
C THR A 77 1.75 -12.19 -8.88
N SER A 78 2.94 -12.74 -8.88
CA SER A 78 3.50 -13.41 -10.06
C SER A 78 2.67 -14.61 -10.54
N LYS A 79 1.91 -15.25 -9.64
CA LYS A 79 1.15 -16.47 -9.90
C LYS A 79 -0.36 -16.28 -9.92
N TYR A 80 -0.88 -15.32 -9.12
CA TYR A 80 -2.29 -15.26 -8.80
C TYR A 80 -2.85 -13.85 -8.92
N ILE A 81 -4.17 -13.79 -9.16
CA ILE A 81 -5.00 -12.60 -9.06
C ILE A 81 -6.06 -12.88 -8.00
N TYR A 82 -6.09 -12.08 -6.95
CA TYR A 82 -7.08 -12.12 -5.88
C TYR A 82 -8.05 -10.97 -6.06
N VAL A 83 -9.35 -11.23 -6.05
CA VAL A 83 -10.38 -10.20 -6.17
C VAL A 83 -11.29 -10.26 -4.97
N LEU A 84 -11.33 -9.19 -4.19
CA LEU A 84 -12.29 -9.02 -3.11
C LEU A 84 -13.62 -8.55 -3.70
N VAL A 85 -14.64 -9.41 -3.60
CA VAL A 85 -15.98 -9.17 -4.12
C VAL A 85 -16.87 -8.65 -2.99
N GLY A 86 -17.58 -7.55 -3.25
CA GLY A 86 -18.24 -6.77 -2.21
C GLY A 86 -19.50 -7.37 -1.65
N LYS A 87 -20.38 -7.93 -2.47
CA LYS A 87 -21.73 -8.35 -2.04
C LYS A 87 -21.71 -9.45 -0.98
N GLU A 88 -20.80 -10.41 -1.13
CA GLU A 88 -20.67 -11.55 -0.22
C GLU A 88 -19.41 -11.49 0.63
N ALA A 89 -18.65 -10.39 0.51
CA ALA A 89 -17.37 -10.21 1.19
C ALA A 89 -16.48 -11.48 1.09
N ARG A 90 -16.27 -11.94 -0.15
CA ARG A 90 -15.45 -13.11 -0.46
C ARG A 90 -14.28 -12.73 -1.33
N ILE A 91 -13.22 -13.50 -1.25
CA ILE A 91 -12.03 -13.33 -2.08
C ILE A 91 -12.02 -14.48 -3.10
N VAL A 92 -12.02 -14.13 -4.37
CA VAL A 92 -11.96 -15.06 -5.48
C VAL A 92 -10.54 -15.11 -6.02
N LEU A 93 -10.05 -16.31 -6.29
CA LEU A 93 -8.70 -16.56 -6.74
C LEU A 93 -8.69 -17.02 -8.19
N PHE A 94 -7.86 -16.34 -9.00
CA PHE A 94 -7.58 -16.69 -10.39
C PHE A 94 -6.08 -16.90 -10.60
N ASP A 95 -5.72 -17.66 -11.63
CA ASP A 95 -4.35 -17.68 -12.12
C ASP A 95 -4.01 -16.40 -12.92
N ARG A 96 -2.76 -16.27 -13.40
CA ARG A 96 -2.33 -15.10 -14.19
C ARG A 96 -2.92 -15.05 -15.59
N GLN A 97 -3.54 -16.11 -16.07
CA GLN A 97 -4.26 -16.18 -17.33
C GLN A 97 -5.75 -15.85 -17.16
N GLY A 98 -6.21 -15.66 -15.91
CA GLY A 98 -7.57 -15.34 -15.58
C GLY A 98 -8.48 -16.54 -15.37
N HIS A 99 -7.96 -17.76 -15.35
CA HIS A 99 -8.77 -18.93 -15.05
C HIS A 99 -9.15 -18.99 -13.58
N PHE A 100 -10.41 -19.27 -13.31
CA PHE A 100 -10.91 -19.42 -11.95
C PHE A 100 -10.27 -20.65 -11.28
N LEU A 101 -9.72 -20.44 -10.10
CA LEU A 101 -9.14 -21.53 -9.31
C LEU A 101 -10.08 -21.96 -8.18
N ARG A 102 -10.54 -21.00 -7.36
CA ARG A 102 -11.43 -21.26 -6.23
C ARG A 102 -11.84 -19.97 -5.52
N THR A 103 -12.84 -20.06 -4.65
CA THR A 103 -13.01 -19.07 -3.58
C THR A 103 -11.85 -19.23 -2.58
N PHE A 104 -11.06 -18.18 -2.37
CA PHE A 104 -9.91 -18.19 -1.48
C PHE A 104 -10.33 -18.08 -0.02
N LEU A 105 -11.19 -17.12 0.28
CA LEU A 105 -11.71 -16.83 1.60
C LEU A 105 -13.07 -16.14 1.46
N ARG A 106 -13.93 -16.31 2.45
CA ARG A 106 -15.20 -15.56 2.59
C ARG A 106 -15.38 -15.05 4.01
N GLN A 107 -16.18 -14.02 4.17
CA GLN A 107 -16.64 -13.60 5.49
C GLN A 107 -17.68 -14.58 6.01
N GLY A 108 -17.53 -15.06 7.25
CA GLY A 108 -18.46 -16.01 7.85
C GLY A 108 -18.08 -16.41 9.27
N GLN A 109 -18.72 -17.47 9.75
CA GLN A 109 -18.52 -18.03 11.09
C GLN A 109 -18.05 -19.50 11.03
N GLY A 110 -17.81 -20.01 9.83
CA GLY A 110 -17.29 -21.37 9.65
C GLY A 110 -15.81 -21.48 10.04
N PRO A 111 -15.29 -22.70 10.14
CA PRO A 111 -13.90 -22.94 10.53
C PRO A 111 -12.88 -22.37 9.55
N ASP A 112 -13.25 -22.28 8.26
CA ASP A 112 -12.40 -21.76 7.17
C ASP A 112 -12.80 -20.33 6.76
N ASP A 113 -13.75 -19.72 7.47
CA ASP A 113 -14.22 -18.38 7.17
C ASP A 113 -13.44 -17.31 7.95
N PHE A 114 -13.35 -16.12 7.38
CA PHE A 114 -12.84 -14.97 8.08
C PHE A 114 -13.95 -14.38 8.98
N ASN A 115 -13.80 -14.57 10.27
CA ASN A 115 -14.74 -14.01 11.24
C ASN A 115 -14.41 -12.53 11.48
N GLY A 116 -14.93 -11.68 10.64
CA GLY A 116 -14.73 -10.22 10.70
C GLY A 116 -15.14 -9.55 9.38
N MET A 117 -15.20 -8.24 9.42
CA MET A 117 -15.42 -7.45 8.20
C MET A 117 -14.13 -7.46 7.35
N ILE A 118 -14.26 -7.71 6.06
CA ILE A 118 -13.17 -7.63 5.09
C ILE A 118 -13.29 -6.27 4.38
N GLY A 119 -12.27 -5.43 4.52
CA GLY A 119 -12.23 -4.12 3.86
C GLY A 119 -11.15 -4.03 2.77
N PHE A 120 -10.00 -4.65 3.00
CA PHE A 120 -8.84 -4.59 2.11
C PHE A 120 -8.10 -5.92 2.09
N ILE A 121 -7.38 -6.15 0.99
CA ILE A 121 -6.52 -7.32 0.84
C ILE A 121 -5.15 -6.90 0.32
N GLN A 122 -4.10 -7.58 0.73
CA GLN A 122 -2.75 -7.35 0.21
C GLN A 122 -1.96 -8.64 0.16
N ALA A 123 -1.09 -8.76 -0.84
CA ALA A 123 -0.19 -9.87 -1.00
C ALA A 123 1.27 -9.43 -0.87
N ASP A 124 2.06 -10.21 -0.17
CA ASP A 124 3.51 -10.08 -0.06
C ASP A 124 4.15 -11.38 -0.52
N GLU A 125 4.66 -11.38 -1.75
CA GLU A 125 5.29 -12.57 -2.33
C GLU A 125 6.63 -12.88 -1.67
N ALA A 126 7.37 -11.85 -1.24
CA ALA A 126 8.69 -12.03 -0.65
C ALA A 126 8.63 -12.82 0.67
N ASP A 127 7.60 -12.56 1.46
CA ASP A 127 7.38 -13.23 2.75
C ASP A 127 6.35 -14.37 2.68
N ASN A 128 5.81 -14.69 1.50
CA ASN A 128 4.71 -15.65 1.30
C ASN A 128 3.53 -15.36 2.24
N ARG A 129 3.02 -14.11 2.21
CA ARG A 129 1.94 -13.66 3.08
C ARG A 129 0.83 -13.01 2.29
N PHE A 130 -0.39 -13.28 2.74
CA PHE A 130 -1.61 -12.66 2.28
C PHE A 130 -2.35 -12.06 3.48
N TYR A 131 -2.62 -10.77 3.41
CA TYR A 131 -3.25 -10.01 4.50
C TYR A 131 -4.71 -9.72 4.15
N VAL A 132 -5.60 -10.06 5.07
CA VAL A 132 -7.02 -9.71 5.03
C VAL A 132 -7.26 -8.68 6.12
N ILE A 133 -7.63 -7.47 5.73
CA ILE A 133 -7.61 -6.30 6.60
C ILE A 133 -9.02 -5.76 6.78
N GLY A 134 -9.43 -5.58 8.02
CA GLY A 134 -10.74 -5.06 8.38
C GLY A 134 -10.80 -4.65 9.85
N ASN A 135 -11.73 -5.23 10.60
CA ASN A 135 -11.79 -5.04 12.05
C ASN A 135 -10.71 -5.86 12.81
N LYS A 136 -10.02 -6.72 12.12
CA LYS A 136 -8.78 -7.41 12.52
C LYS A 136 -7.90 -7.55 11.28
N VAL A 137 -6.67 -7.97 11.44
CA VAL A 137 -5.80 -8.37 10.33
C VAL A 137 -5.60 -9.87 10.40
N GLY A 138 -6.15 -10.60 9.43
CA GLY A 138 -5.88 -12.02 9.25
C GLY A 138 -4.67 -12.20 8.33
N ILE A 139 -3.75 -13.04 8.73
CA ILE A 139 -2.54 -13.38 7.98
C ILE A 139 -2.65 -14.81 7.50
N TYR A 140 -2.47 -15.00 6.21
CA TYR A 140 -2.49 -16.29 5.51
C TYR A 140 -1.23 -16.46 4.68
N THR A 141 -0.95 -17.67 4.22
CA THR A 141 -0.03 -17.86 3.09
C THR A 141 -0.71 -17.46 1.78
N LEU A 142 0.06 -17.27 0.71
CA LEU A 142 -0.51 -17.01 -0.63
C LEU A 142 -1.40 -18.16 -1.11
N GLU A 143 -1.22 -19.36 -0.60
CA GLU A 143 -2.07 -20.53 -0.89
C GLU A 143 -3.31 -20.60 0.04
N GLY A 144 -3.45 -19.70 1.03
CA GLY A 144 -4.62 -19.60 1.90
C GLY A 144 -4.55 -20.37 3.21
N THR A 145 -3.38 -20.87 3.60
CA THR A 145 -3.23 -21.46 4.94
C THR A 145 -3.20 -20.35 5.98
N PHE A 146 -4.07 -20.45 6.98
CA PHE A 146 -4.09 -19.50 8.10
C PHE A 146 -2.77 -19.52 8.88
N VAL A 147 -2.26 -18.35 9.21
CA VAL A 147 -1.04 -18.17 9.99
C VAL A 147 -1.36 -17.60 11.36
N GLU A 148 -1.96 -16.42 11.40
CA GLU A 148 -2.30 -15.73 12.65
C GLU A 148 -3.30 -14.60 12.42
N ASP A 149 -3.95 -14.16 13.49
CA ASP A 149 -4.74 -12.94 13.52
C ASP A 149 -4.05 -11.88 14.38
N LEU A 150 -4.02 -10.65 13.88
CA LEU A 150 -3.61 -9.49 14.67
C LEU A 150 -4.84 -8.70 15.09
N PRO A 151 -5.09 -8.55 16.39
CA PRO A 151 -6.22 -7.76 16.87
C PRO A 151 -5.99 -6.28 16.57
N VAL A 152 -7.03 -5.60 16.15
CA VAL A 152 -7.02 -4.16 15.91
C VAL A 152 -8.04 -3.50 16.84
N ASN A 153 -7.60 -2.48 17.57
CA ASN A 153 -8.46 -1.81 18.56
C ASN A 153 -9.40 -0.75 17.97
N SER A 154 -9.33 -0.53 16.65
CA SER A 154 -10.15 0.45 15.94
C SER A 154 -10.36 0.02 14.49
N PRO A 155 -11.51 0.33 13.87
CA PRO A 155 -11.74 0.03 12.47
C PRO A 155 -10.66 0.65 11.59
N ILE A 156 -10.08 -0.14 10.72
CA ILE A 156 -9.10 0.32 9.74
C ILE A 156 -9.85 0.92 8.55
N ILE A 157 -9.51 2.16 8.20
CA ILE A 157 -10.06 2.85 7.03
C ILE A 157 -9.21 2.57 5.79
N TYR A 158 -7.91 2.43 5.99
CA TYR A 158 -6.93 2.17 4.94
C TYR A 158 -5.72 1.46 5.54
N ALA A 159 -5.16 0.53 4.80
CA ALA A 159 -3.92 -0.11 5.19
C ALA A 159 -3.05 -0.40 3.98
N HIS A 160 -1.75 -0.41 4.19
CA HIS A 160 -0.78 -0.75 3.17
C HIS A 160 0.40 -1.52 3.77
N HIS A 161 0.80 -2.59 3.10
CA HIS A 161 1.99 -3.35 3.47
C HIS A 161 3.25 -2.56 3.10
N LEU A 162 4.15 -2.39 4.06
CA LEU A 162 5.36 -1.58 3.94
C LEU A 162 6.64 -2.43 3.77
N GLY A 163 6.50 -3.72 3.51
CA GLY A 163 7.61 -4.67 3.51
C GLY A 163 8.10 -5.03 4.92
N ASN A 164 8.95 -6.05 5.01
CA ASN A 164 9.56 -6.50 6.28
C ASN A 164 8.52 -6.74 7.40
N LYS A 165 7.40 -7.36 7.08
CA LYS A 165 6.30 -7.68 8.02
C LYS A 165 5.70 -6.44 8.70
N ARG A 166 5.73 -5.28 8.06
CA ARG A 166 5.15 -4.04 8.57
C ARG A 166 3.92 -3.66 7.77
N ILE A 167 2.88 -3.27 8.47
CA ILE A 167 1.65 -2.74 7.89
C ILE A 167 1.48 -1.31 8.41
N GLY A 168 1.37 -0.35 7.50
CA GLY A 168 0.91 1.00 7.81
C GLY A 168 -0.61 1.04 7.73
N ALA A 169 -1.28 1.52 8.75
CA ALA A 169 -2.74 1.59 8.76
C ALA A 169 -3.24 2.94 9.25
N ILE A 170 -4.31 3.42 8.65
CA ILE A 170 -5.09 4.55 9.14
C ILE A 170 -6.33 3.98 9.80
N ALA A 171 -6.49 4.21 11.10
CA ALA A 171 -7.64 3.76 11.86
C ALA A 171 -8.54 4.94 12.25
N MET A 172 -9.85 4.70 12.31
CA MET A 172 -10.82 5.67 12.79
C MET A 172 -10.96 5.51 14.30
N PRO A 173 -10.56 6.51 15.12
CA PRO A 173 -10.77 6.44 16.55
C PRO A 173 -12.27 6.55 16.85
N LEU A 174 -12.80 5.60 17.61
CA LEU A 174 -14.23 5.52 17.94
C LEU A 174 -14.79 6.69 18.75
N MET A 175 -13.94 7.63 19.24
CA MET A 175 -14.45 8.74 20.09
C MET A 175 -13.62 10.04 20.11
N ARG A 176 -12.75 10.36 19.18
CA ARG A 176 -12.23 11.72 18.97
C ARG A 176 -11.53 11.79 17.62
N PHE A 177 -11.80 12.80 16.82
CA PHE A 177 -11.15 13.08 15.52
C PHE A 177 -9.62 13.27 15.68
N ARG A 178 -8.91 12.18 15.83
CA ARG A 178 -7.45 12.12 15.70
C ARG A 178 -7.12 11.01 14.74
N THR A 179 -6.58 11.37 13.60
CA THR A 179 -5.95 10.40 12.70
C THR A 179 -4.78 9.78 13.44
N VAL A 180 -4.85 8.50 13.74
CA VAL A 180 -3.76 7.75 14.35
C VAL A 180 -3.15 6.89 13.27
N VAL A 181 -1.90 7.19 12.94
CA VAL A 181 -1.08 6.34 12.08
C VAL A 181 -0.42 5.30 12.97
N TRP A 182 -0.81 4.05 12.85
CA TRP A 182 -0.19 2.95 13.57
C TRP A 182 0.88 2.30 12.70
N TYR A 183 2.09 2.20 13.22
CA TYR A 183 3.12 1.33 12.69
C TYR A 183 3.13 0.05 13.52
N TRP A 184 2.77 -1.06 12.89
CA TRP A 184 2.91 -2.37 13.54
C TRP A 184 4.13 -3.06 12.94
N GLY A 185 5.10 -3.38 13.78
CA GLY A 185 6.20 -4.28 13.46
C GLY A 185 5.99 -5.57 14.22
N ILE A 186 5.96 -6.70 13.53
CA ILE A 186 6.04 -8.01 14.17
C ILE A 186 7.49 -8.19 14.57
N SER A 187 7.83 -7.84 15.82
CA SER A 187 9.11 -8.24 16.41
C SER A 187 8.94 -9.63 17.02
N ARG A 188 9.72 -10.59 16.56
CA ARG A 188 10.04 -11.78 17.36
C ARG A 188 11.21 -11.47 18.27
#